data_f6b4ae4500b59b820166efab9900fcb0
#
_entry.id   f6b4ae4500b59b820166efab9900fcb0
#
_cell.length_a   1.000
_cell.length_b   1.000
_cell.length_c   1.000
_cell.angle_alpha   90.00
_cell.angle_beta   90.00
_cell.angle_gamma   90.00
#
_symmetry.space_group_name_H-M   'P 1'
#
loop_
_entity.id
_entity.type
_entity.pdbx_description
1 polymer ?
#
loop_
_entity_poly.entity_id
_entity_poly.type
_entity_poly.pdbx_seq_one_letter_code
_entity_poly.pdbx_strand_id
1 'polypeptide(L)'
;MKIKQVEELVGITRKNIRFYEDQGLLNVERAENGYREYHQADVIRLQEIKLFRKMDISIEEMKLLFEKKKSLQICLEQHLKELDHRKEGLSKMQDMCERLILEHRSLESLNAEDCLEEIEQMEKEGAKFMNVNKTDVHNKKRKGAIIGAAVM
;
A
#
# COMPACT_ATOMS: atom_id res chain seq x y z
N MET A 1 -4.20 -5.29 29.02
CA MET A 1 -2.88 -5.72 28.51
C MET A 1 -1.99 -4.53 28.20
N LYS A 2 -0.73 -4.71 28.34
CA LYS A 2 0.29 -3.72 27.93
C LYS A 2 0.62 -3.88 26.45
N ILE A 3 1.15 -2.82 25.85
CA ILE A 3 1.48 -2.80 24.42
C ILE A 3 2.42 -3.93 24.00
N LYS A 4 3.37 -4.32 24.84
CA LYS A 4 4.29 -5.41 24.55
C LYS A 4 3.58 -6.74 24.33
N GLN A 5 2.58 -7.03 25.15
CA GLN A 5 1.76 -8.25 24.99
C GLN A 5 0.97 -8.21 23.69
N VAL A 6 0.40 -7.06 23.37
CA VAL A 6 -0.38 -6.87 22.13
C VAL A 6 0.53 -7.05 20.91
N GLU A 7 1.72 -6.46 20.95
CA GLU A 7 2.72 -6.61 19.91
C GLU A 7 3.03 -8.08 19.64
N GLU A 8 3.23 -8.86 20.69
CA GLU A 8 3.50 -10.30 20.57
C GLU A 8 2.30 -11.08 20.04
N LEU A 9 1.09 -10.74 20.51
CA LEU A 9 -0.13 -11.43 20.08
C LEU A 9 -0.51 -11.18 18.63
N VAL A 10 -0.37 -9.96 18.17
CA VAL A 10 -0.86 -9.56 16.85
C VAL A 10 0.24 -9.60 15.79
N GLY A 11 1.49 -9.45 16.21
CA GLY A 11 2.61 -9.37 15.27
C GLY A 11 2.64 -8.05 14.51
N ILE A 12 2.30 -6.98 15.19
CA ILE A 12 2.42 -5.60 14.71
C ILE A 12 3.35 -4.88 15.68
N THR A 13 4.31 -4.12 15.17
CA THR A 13 5.23 -3.38 16.04
C THR A 13 4.49 -2.31 16.84
N ARG A 14 4.99 -1.99 18.03
CA ARG A 14 4.38 -0.94 18.86
C ARG A 14 4.35 0.40 18.15
N LYS A 15 5.33 0.67 17.32
CA LYS A 15 5.36 1.90 16.50
C LYS A 15 4.14 1.96 15.57
N ASN A 16 3.83 0.85 14.91
CA ASN A 16 2.69 0.76 14.01
C ASN A 16 1.36 0.75 14.77
N ILE A 17 1.31 0.10 15.93
CA ILE A 17 0.11 0.12 16.78
C ILE A 17 -0.23 1.57 17.17
N ARG A 18 0.77 2.34 17.62
CA ARG A 18 0.58 3.76 17.95
C ARG A 18 0.19 4.60 16.74
N PHE A 19 0.77 4.28 15.57
CA PHE A 19 0.41 4.95 14.33
C PHE A 19 -1.07 4.73 13.99
N TYR A 20 -1.57 3.51 14.12
CA TYR A 20 -2.99 3.22 13.88
C TYR A 20 -3.90 3.92 14.88
N GLU A 21 -3.49 4.00 16.12
CA GLU A 21 -4.20 4.79 17.14
C GLU A 21 -4.25 6.27 16.73
N ASP A 22 -3.12 6.83 16.32
CA ASP A 22 -3.04 8.23 15.89
C ASP A 22 -3.90 8.50 14.65
N GLN A 23 -4.06 7.52 13.78
CA GLN A 23 -4.91 7.62 12.61
C GLN A 23 -6.40 7.48 12.93
N GLY A 24 -6.75 7.21 14.17
CA GLY A 24 -8.15 7.06 14.59
C GLY A 24 -8.76 5.71 14.29
N LEU A 25 -7.94 4.70 13.95
CA LEU A 25 -8.41 3.34 13.67
C LEU A 25 -8.61 2.52 14.94
N LEU A 26 -8.00 2.95 16.02
CA LEU A 26 -7.98 2.25 17.29
C LEU A 26 -8.21 3.28 18.41
N ASN A 27 -9.14 3.00 19.29
CA ASN A 27 -9.44 3.87 20.44
C ASN A 27 -9.08 3.15 21.73
N VAL A 28 -7.88 3.41 22.23
CA VAL A 28 -7.31 2.72 23.37
C VAL A 28 -7.62 3.49 24.67
N GLU A 29 -8.15 2.78 25.63
CA GLU A 29 -8.42 3.35 26.96
C GLU A 29 -7.11 3.63 27.71
N ARG A 30 -7.15 4.60 28.63
CA ARG A 30 -6.05 4.92 29.53
C ARG A 30 -6.41 4.43 30.92
N ALA A 31 -5.44 3.80 31.59
CA ALA A 31 -5.55 3.46 33.01
C ALA A 31 -5.45 4.73 33.85
N GLU A 32 -5.75 4.62 35.16
CA GLU A 32 -5.68 5.75 36.09
C GLU A 32 -4.30 6.42 36.13
N ASN A 33 -3.25 5.63 35.92
CA ASN A 33 -1.87 6.12 35.87
C ASN A 33 -1.48 6.78 34.52
N GLY A 34 -2.43 6.92 33.59
CA GLY A 34 -2.21 7.54 32.27
C GLY A 34 -1.64 6.63 31.21
N TYR A 35 -1.26 5.39 31.55
CA TYR A 35 -0.74 4.44 30.56
C TYR A 35 -1.87 3.79 29.75
N ARG A 36 -1.56 3.38 28.53
CA ARG A 36 -2.50 2.68 27.65
C ARG A 36 -2.89 1.33 28.23
N GLU A 37 -4.17 1.02 28.20
CA GLU A 37 -4.70 -0.27 28.60
C GLU A 37 -5.42 -0.91 27.43
N TYR A 38 -4.85 -1.99 26.91
CA TYR A 38 -5.40 -2.70 25.74
C TYR A 38 -6.34 -3.82 26.20
N HIS A 39 -7.45 -3.95 25.48
CA HIS A 39 -8.46 -4.96 25.73
C HIS A 39 -8.53 -5.95 24.56
N GLN A 40 -9.28 -7.03 24.73
CA GLN A 40 -9.46 -8.04 23.67
C GLN A 40 -10.06 -7.41 22.39
N ALA A 41 -10.96 -6.44 22.56
CA ALA A 41 -11.52 -5.72 21.41
C ALA A 41 -10.45 -4.99 20.59
N ASP A 42 -9.42 -4.46 21.25
CA ASP A 42 -8.30 -3.81 20.58
C ASP A 42 -7.46 -4.81 19.79
N VAL A 43 -7.25 -5.99 20.38
CA VAL A 43 -6.52 -7.08 19.70
C VAL A 43 -7.26 -7.49 18.42
N ILE A 44 -8.58 -7.67 18.52
CA ILE A 44 -9.40 -8.01 17.34
C ILE A 44 -9.32 -6.91 16.29
N ARG A 45 -9.43 -5.66 16.68
CA ARG A 45 -9.33 -4.52 15.76
C ARG A 45 -7.96 -4.50 15.06
N LEU A 46 -6.89 -4.74 15.80
CA LEU A 46 -5.55 -4.78 15.24
C LEU A 46 -5.38 -5.96 14.27
N GLN A 47 -6.00 -7.09 14.54
CA GLN A 47 -6.01 -8.22 13.61
C GLN A 47 -6.74 -7.88 12.32
N GLU A 48 -7.87 -7.18 12.41
CA GLU A 48 -8.60 -6.67 11.24
C GLU A 48 -7.73 -5.70 10.43
N ILE A 49 -7.09 -4.76 11.10
CA ILE A 49 -6.17 -3.80 10.46
C ILE A 49 -5.05 -4.55 9.74
N LYS A 50 -4.43 -5.51 10.41
CA LYS A 50 -3.34 -6.32 9.82
C LYS A 50 -3.81 -7.04 8.56
N LEU A 51 -4.99 -7.68 8.61
CA LEU A 51 -5.57 -8.37 7.48
C LEU A 51 -5.75 -7.42 6.29
N PHE A 52 -6.40 -6.29 6.51
CA PHE A 52 -6.69 -5.34 5.46
C PHE A 52 -5.41 -4.72 4.89
N ARG A 53 -4.42 -4.41 5.73
CA ARG A 53 -3.13 -3.90 5.26
C ARG A 53 -2.36 -4.94 4.43
N LYS A 54 -2.43 -6.20 4.81
CA LYS A 54 -1.80 -7.27 4.00
C LYS A 54 -2.42 -7.38 2.62
N MET A 55 -3.69 -7.04 2.47
CA MET A 55 -4.37 -6.99 1.17
C MET A 55 -4.22 -5.64 0.46
N ASP A 56 -3.44 -4.75 1.04
CA ASP A 56 -3.17 -3.40 0.52
C ASP A 56 -4.42 -2.51 0.47
N ILE A 57 -5.33 -2.71 1.40
CA ILE A 57 -6.45 -1.79 1.61
C ILE A 57 -5.93 -0.57 2.38
N SER A 58 -6.26 0.62 1.92
CA SER A 58 -5.73 1.86 2.47
C SER A 58 -6.29 2.18 3.85
N ILE A 59 -5.57 3.03 4.58
CA ILE A 59 -6.01 3.54 5.88
C ILE A 59 -7.32 4.30 5.75
N GLU A 60 -7.48 5.08 4.69
CA GLU A 60 -8.69 5.84 4.40
C GLU A 60 -9.90 4.94 4.24
N GLU A 61 -9.75 3.82 3.52
CA GLU A 61 -10.81 2.83 3.36
C GLU A 61 -11.15 2.15 4.69
N MET A 62 -10.13 1.83 5.49
CA MET A 62 -10.37 1.25 6.81
C MET A 62 -11.13 2.19 7.72
N LYS A 63 -10.85 3.49 7.66
CA LYS A 63 -11.61 4.49 8.42
C LYS A 63 -13.09 4.44 8.08
N LEU A 64 -13.40 4.37 6.78
CA LEU A 64 -14.78 4.27 6.32
C LEU A 64 -15.46 2.99 6.81
N LEU A 65 -14.74 1.87 6.81
CA LEU A 65 -15.25 0.60 7.32
C LEU A 65 -15.55 0.67 8.81
N PHE A 66 -14.61 1.16 9.61
CA PHE A 66 -14.74 1.18 11.06
C PHE A 66 -15.74 2.22 11.54
N GLU A 67 -15.91 3.30 10.79
CA GLU A 67 -16.94 4.31 11.05
C GLU A 67 -18.31 3.91 10.48
N LYS A 68 -18.40 2.74 9.85
CA LYS A 68 -19.63 2.22 9.25
C LYS A 68 -20.21 3.09 8.16
N LYS A 69 -19.36 3.86 7.49
CA LYS A 69 -19.73 4.70 6.33
C LYS A 69 -19.68 3.92 5.01
N LYS A 70 -19.06 2.77 5.01
CA LYS A 70 -18.96 1.87 3.87
C LYS A 70 -19.06 0.43 4.38
N SER A 71 -19.82 -0.42 3.70
CA SER A 71 -19.91 -1.83 4.06
C SER A 71 -18.63 -2.58 3.65
N LEU A 72 -18.35 -3.66 4.35
CA LEU A 72 -17.21 -4.52 4.01
C LEU A 72 -17.34 -5.06 2.58
N GLN A 73 -18.54 -5.49 2.19
CA GLN A 73 -18.77 -6.03 0.85
C GLN A 73 -18.44 -5.01 -0.24
N ILE A 74 -18.93 -3.78 -0.11
CA ILE A 74 -18.66 -2.71 -1.09
C ILE A 74 -17.17 -2.40 -1.15
N CYS A 75 -16.53 -2.29 0.01
CA CYS A 75 -15.09 -2.06 0.08
C CYS A 75 -14.31 -3.14 -0.67
N LEU A 76 -14.63 -4.41 -0.40
CA LEU A 76 -13.96 -5.54 -1.04
C LEU A 76 -14.22 -5.61 -2.54
N GLU A 77 -15.45 -5.35 -2.97
CA GLU A 77 -15.78 -5.31 -4.40
C GLU A 77 -15.01 -4.22 -5.14
N GLN A 78 -14.92 -3.03 -4.54
CA GLN A 78 -14.15 -1.93 -5.11
C GLN A 78 -12.66 -2.26 -5.14
N HIS A 79 -12.15 -2.86 -4.07
CA HIS A 79 -10.74 -3.25 -3.99
C HIS A 79 -10.39 -4.34 -4.99
N LEU A 80 -11.30 -5.30 -5.20
CA LEU A 80 -11.13 -6.34 -6.21
C LEU A 80 -10.97 -5.73 -7.60
N LYS A 81 -11.79 -4.74 -7.96
CA LYS A 81 -11.65 -4.02 -9.23
C LYS A 81 -10.29 -3.32 -9.35
N GLU A 82 -9.85 -2.69 -8.26
CA GLU A 82 -8.55 -2.03 -8.23
C GLU A 82 -7.40 -3.03 -8.43
N LEU A 83 -7.50 -4.20 -7.80
CA LEU A 83 -6.50 -5.26 -7.97
C LEU A 83 -6.50 -5.81 -9.39
N ASP A 84 -7.67 -5.94 -10.01
CA ASP A 84 -7.77 -6.36 -11.41
C ASP A 84 -7.08 -5.37 -12.34
N HIS A 85 -7.27 -4.07 -12.10
CA HIS A 85 -6.57 -3.02 -12.87
C HIS A 85 -5.06 -3.09 -12.69
N ARG A 86 -4.58 -3.30 -11.46
CA ARG A 86 -3.14 -3.45 -11.18
C ARG A 86 -2.57 -4.68 -11.86
N LYS A 87 -3.30 -5.79 -11.83
CA LYS A 87 -2.91 -7.04 -12.48
C LYS A 87 -2.75 -6.83 -13.99
N GLU A 88 -3.70 -6.16 -14.61
CA GLU A 88 -3.64 -5.82 -16.03
C GLU A 88 -2.45 -4.92 -16.34
N GLY A 89 -2.22 -3.89 -15.52
CA GLY A 89 -1.07 -3.00 -15.65
C GLY A 89 0.25 -3.76 -15.56
N LEU A 90 0.38 -4.67 -14.59
CA LEU A 90 1.57 -5.50 -14.43
C LEU A 90 1.78 -6.40 -15.65
N SER A 91 0.71 -6.97 -16.19
CA SER A 91 0.77 -7.80 -17.39
C SER A 91 1.30 -7.00 -18.59
N LYS A 92 0.85 -5.76 -18.74
CA LYS A 92 1.35 -4.87 -19.80
C LYS A 92 2.82 -4.52 -19.62
N MET A 93 3.26 -4.31 -18.39
CA MET A 93 4.68 -4.08 -18.09
C MET A 93 5.52 -5.30 -18.45
N GLN A 94 5.05 -6.49 -18.13
CA GLN A 94 5.71 -7.74 -18.50
C GLN A 94 5.82 -7.90 -20.03
N ASP A 95 4.73 -7.63 -20.74
CA ASP A 95 4.72 -7.69 -22.21
C ASP A 95 5.77 -6.77 -22.82
N MET A 96 5.89 -5.55 -22.29
CA MET A 96 6.90 -4.60 -22.75
C MET A 96 8.32 -5.14 -22.52
N CYS A 97 8.58 -5.68 -21.32
CA CYS A 97 9.89 -6.26 -21.00
C CYS A 97 10.23 -7.42 -21.92
N GLU A 98 9.28 -8.34 -22.14
CA GLU A 98 9.47 -9.51 -23.00
C GLU A 98 9.77 -9.09 -24.43
N ARG A 99 9.04 -8.11 -24.94
CA ARG A 99 9.25 -7.61 -26.31
C ARG A 99 10.65 -7.01 -26.46
N LEU A 100 11.07 -6.17 -25.51
CA LEU A 100 12.39 -5.54 -25.56
C LEU A 100 13.52 -6.57 -25.48
N ILE A 101 13.32 -7.63 -24.68
CA ILE A 101 14.27 -8.74 -24.60
C ILE A 101 14.35 -9.47 -25.94
N LEU A 102 13.20 -9.80 -26.53
CA LEU A 102 13.13 -10.52 -27.82
C LEU A 102 13.72 -9.71 -28.97
N GLU A 103 13.60 -8.41 -28.94
CA GLU A 103 14.19 -7.51 -29.93
C GLU A 103 15.68 -7.29 -29.70
N HIS A 104 16.26 -7.88 -28.67
CA HIS A 104 17.67 -7.72 -28.28
C HIS A 104 18.08 -6.24 -28.13
N ARG A 105 17.18 -5.43 -27.55
CA ARG A 105 17.47 -4.02 -27.35
C ARG A 105 18.57 -3.81 -26.32
N SER A 106 19.53 -2.96 -26.69
CA SER A 106 20.50 -2.39 -25.77
C SER A 106 20.06 -0.99 -25.39
N LEU A 107 20.71 -0.38 -24.42
CA LEU A 107 20.38 1.00 -24.06
C LEU A 107 20.57 1.96 -25.23
N GLU A 108 21.58 1.71 -26.06
CA GLU A 108 21.90 2.53 -27.24
C GLU A 108 20.89 2.36 -28.37
N SER A 109 20.28 1.19 -28.48
CA SER A 109 19.29 0.90 -29.54
C SER A 109 17.85 1.09 -29.08
N LEU A 110 17.64 1.35 -27.79
CA LEU A 110 16.32 1.56 -27.21
C LEU A 110 15.74 2.89 -27.70
N ASN A 111 14.53 2.86 -28.25
CA ASN A 111 13.79 4.08 -28.55
C ASN A 111 12.75 4.29 -27.47
N ALA A 112 13.13 5.01 -26.42
CA ALA A 112 12.26 5.25 -25.26
C ALA A 112 11.03 6.08 -25.63
N GLU A 113 11.15 7.01 -26.58
CA GLU A 113 10.03 7.84 -27.02
C GLU A 113 8.91 6.99 -27.62
N ASP A 114 9.24 6.05 -28.50
CA ASP A 114 8.25 5.15 -29.09
C ASP A 114 7.59 4.27 -28.04
N CYS A 115 8.37 3.76 -27.08
CA CYS A 115 7.83 2.96 -25.98
C CYS A 115 6.88 3.77 -25.11
N LEU A 116 7.22 5.02 -24.81
CA LEU A 116 6.37 5.91 -24.04
C LEU A 116 5.07 6.24 -24.75
N GLU A 117 5.10 6.39 -26.07
CA GLU A 117 3.89 6.60 -26.87
C GLU A 117 2.96 5.39 -26.78
N GLU A 118 3.52 4.18 -26.86
CA GLU A 118 2.73 2.95 -26.68
C GLU A 118 2.11 2.87 -25.30
N ILE A 119 2.87 3.19 -24.26
CA ILE A 119 2.37 3.23 -22.89
C ILE A 119 1.24 4.25 -22.75
N GLU A 120 1.42 5.44 -23.30
CA GLU A 120 0.39 6.47 -23.28
C GLU A 120 -0.90 5.99 -23.93
N GLN A 121 -0.80 5.28 -25.06
CA GLN A 121 -1.98 4.71 -25.72
C GLN A 121 -2.65 3.65 -24.86
N MET A 122 -1.87 2.77 -24.21
CA MET A 122 -2.42 1.77 -23.29
C MET A 122 -3.11 2.42 -22.08
N GLU A 123 -2.54 3.51 -21.57
CA GLU A 123 -3.15 4.26 -20.46
C GLU A 123 -4.49 4.89 -20.87
N LYS A 124 -4.60 5.37 -22.09
CA LYS A 124 -5.87 5.87 -22.63
C LYS A 124 -6.94 4.77 -22.71
N GLU A 125 -6.50 3.53 -22.89
CA GLU A 125 -7.37 2.35 -22.92
C GLU A 125 -7.67 1.79 -21.53
N GLY A 126 -7.13 2.41 -20.48
CA GLY A 126 -7.43 2.05 -19.09
C GLY A 126 -6.32 1.33 -18.34
N ALA A 127 -5.20 0.99 -18.98
CA ALA A 127 -4.08 0.33 -18.31
C ALA A 127 -3.42 1.28 -17.31
N LYS A 128 -2.98 0.73 -16.17
CA LYS A 128 -2.28 1.51 -15.15
C LYS A 128 -0.79 1.22 -15.16
N PHE A 129 -0.02 2.24 -15.46
CA PHE A 129 1.43 2.24 -15.29
C PHE A 129 1.80 3.14 -14.12
N MET A 130 3.07 3.16 -13.75
CA MET A 130 3.55 3.99 -12.64
C MET A 130 3.43 5.48 -12.98
N ASN A 131 2.94 6.28 -12.03
CA ASN A 131 2.96 7.72 -12.14
C ASN A 131 4.28 8.22 -11.56
N VAL A 132 5.28 8.43 -12.42
CA VAL A 132 6.64 8.76 -12.00
C VAL A 132 6.73 10.07 -11.23
N ASN A 133 5.95 11.07 -11.61
CA ASN A 133 5.96 12.37 -10.95
C ASN A 133 5.46 12.30 -9.51
N LYS A 134 4.38 11.57 -9.29
CA LYS A 134 3.77 11.43 -7.96
C LYS A 134 4.55 10.48 -7.08
N THR A 135 4.99 9.33 -7.63
CA THR A 135 5.58 8.25 -6.85
C THR A 135 7.01 8.56 -6.43
N ASP A 136 7.85 9.01 -7.35
CA ASP A 136 9.28 9.14 -7.11
C ASP A 136 9.62 10.28 -6.15
N VAL A 137 9.00 11.44 -6.29
CA VAL A 137 9.19 12.54 -5.35
C VAL A 137 8.71 12.16 -3.95
N HIS A 138 7.56 11.49 -3.86
CA HIS A 138 7.00 11.04 -2.59
C HIS A 138 7.92 10.01 -1.91
N ASN A 139 8.41 9.02 -2.67
CA ASN A 139 9.33 8.00 -2.17
C ASN A 139 10.66 8.60 -1.73
N LYS A 140 11.19 9.59 -2.43
CA LYS A 140 12.40 10.32 -2.06
C LYS A 140 12.25 10.98 -0.70
N LYS A 141 11.12 11.63 -0.43
CA LYS A 141 10.84 12.26 0.86
C LYS A 141 10.75 11.23 1.99
N ARG A 142 10.19 10.04 1.72
CA ARG A 142 10.05 8.97 2.71
C ARG A 142 11.36 8.26 3.02
N LYS A 143 12.24 8.11 2.04
CA LYS A 143 13.48 7.32 2.11
C LYS A 143 14.74 8.17 2.09
N GLY A 144 14.65 9.43 2.46
CA GLY A 144 15.76 10.39 2.33
C GLY A 144 17.11 9.92 2.83
N ALA A 145 17.17 9.22 3.96
CA ALA A 145 18.42 8.73 4.53
C ALA A 145 18.93 7.42 3.91
N ILE A 146 18.10 6.71 3.13
CA ILE A 146 18.42 5.38 2.61
C ILE A 146 18.83 5.43 1.14
N ILE A 147 18.55 6.53 0.46
CA ILE A 147 18.73 6.67 -0.99
C ILE A 147 20.19 6.51 -1.42
N GLY A 148 21.13 6.94 -0.61
CA GLY A 148 22.55 6.81 -0.93
C GLY A 148 23.02 5.35 -1.08
N ALA A 149 22.40 4.42 -0.37
CA ALA A 149 22.75 3.01 -0.44
C ALA A 149 22.08 2.28 -1.61
N ALA A 150 21.04 2.84 -2.17
CA ALA A 150 20.26 2.21 -3.24
C ALA A 150 20.74 2.55 -4.66
N VAL A 151 21.72 3.44 -4.76
CA VAL A 151 22.22 3.94 -6.06
C VAL A 151 23.28 3.05 -6.67
N MET A 152 23.63 2.01 -5.97
CA MET A 152 24.56 1.04 -6.53
C MET A 152 23.83 -0.02 -7.32
#